data_0c33d86170155729f9f38e8c896ccb71
#
_entry.id   0c33d86170155729f9f38e8c896ccb71
#
_cell.length_a   1.000
_cell.length_b   1.000
_cell.length_c   1.000
_cell.angle_alpha   90.00
_cell.angle_beta   90.00
_cell.angle_gamma   90.00
#
_symmetry.space_group_name_H-M   'P 1'
#
loop_
_entity.id
_entity.type
_entity.pdbx_description
1 polymer ?
#
loop_
_entity_poly.entity_id
_entity_poly.type
_entity_poly.pdbx_seq_one_letter_code
_entity_poly.pdbx_strand_id
1 'polypeptide(L)'
;IHDFFTTKNPYLDRPISPYRSTIKPILFKLQPQHILRVKANLRPRTSTHIYSDMHVDLTMNQTTAIFYFNTSNGWTEFEACGTKIESIANRMVIFSGDKVHCGTSCTDKHARVLLNINYIPGITFDDIPYIPD
;
A
#
# COMPACT_ATOMS: atom_id res chain seq x y z
N ILE A 1 7.97 -9.98 4.80
CA ILE A 1 7.95 -8.88 3.79
C ILE A 1 8.61 -9.40 2.52
N HIS A 2 7.98 -9.14 1.40
CA HIS A 2 8.52 -9.44 0.08
C HIS A 2 8.49 -8.18 -0.79
N ASP A 3 9.67 -7.74 -1.23
CA ASP A 3 9.82 -6.55 -2.07
C ASP A 3 9.65 -6.92 -3.55
N PHE A 4 8.63 -6.40 -4.21
CA PHE A 4 8.44 -6.52 -5.65
C PHE A 4 9.21 -5.46 -6.43
N PHE A 5 9.31 -4.26 -5.86
CA PHE A 5 9.99 -3.13 -6.45
C PHE A 5 10.42 -2.12 -5.38
N THR A 6 11.62 -1.58 -5.49
CA THR A 6 12.11 -0.51 -4.61
C THR A 6 13.12 0.38 -5.33
N THR A 7 13.01 1.69 -5.12
CA THR A 7 14.00 2.68 -5.55
C THR A 7 14.92 3.13 -4.40
N LYS A 8 14.73 2.59 -3.20
CA LYS A 8 15.43 3.05 -1.99
C LYS A 8 16.95 2.93 -2.04
N ASN A 9 17.49 2.08 -2.91
CA ASN A 9 18.92 1.98 -3.09
C ASN A 9 19.24 1.46 -4.49
N PRO A 10 19.51 2.36 -5.45
CA PRO A 10 19.88 1.98 -6.81
C PRO A 10 21.22 1.22 -6.88
N TYR A 11 22.02 1.21 -5.81
CA TYR A 11 23.29 0.51 -5.72
C TYR A 11 23.20 -0.87 -5.05
N LEU A 12 22.07 -1.20 -4.42
CA LEU A 12 21.81 -2.56 -3.99
C LEU A 12 21.19 -3.31 -5.16
N ASP A 13 21.99 -4.15 -5.75
CA ASP A 13 21.60 -5.09 -6.81
C ASP A 13 20.58 -6.10 -6.24
N ARG A 14 19.38 -5.62 -5.90
CA ARG A 14 18.29 -6.49 -5.49
C ARG A 14 17.56 -6.94 -6.74
N PRO A 15 17.51 -8.26 -6.97
CA PRO A 15 16.78 -8.77 -8.12
C PRO A 15 15.32 -8.32 -8.02
N ILE A 16 14.79 -7.80 -9.12
CA ILE A 16 13.36 -7.57 -9.26
C ILE A 16 12.65 -8.90 -9.04
N SER A 17 11.62 -8.90 -8.19
CA SER A 17 10.89 -10.12 -7.88
C SER A 17 10.48 -10.88 -9.15
N PRO A 18 10.71 -12.19 -9.24
CA PRO A 18 10.23 -13.00 -10.35
C PRO A 18 8.71 -13.06 -10.41
N TYR A 19 8.03 -12.73 -9.31
CA TYR A 19 6.56 -12.74 -9.19
C TYR A 19 5.89 -11.41 -9.56
N ARG A 20 6.64 -10.42 -10.06
CA ARG A 20 6.11 -9.09 -10.41
C ARG A 20 4.92 -9.13 -11.36
N SER A 21 4.82 -10.15 -12.21
CA SER A 21 3.70 -10.30 -13.14
C SER A 21 2.36 -10.55 -12.43
N THR A 22 2.38 -11.11 -11.23
CA THR A 22 1.16 -11.41 -10.46
C THR A 22 0.45 -10.15 -9.96
N ILE A 23 1.17 -9.04 -9.78
CA ILE A 23 0.62 -7.76 -9.31
C ILE A 23 0.27 -6.80 -10.44
N LYS A 24 0.57 -7.14 -11.70
CA LYS A 24 0.25 -6.30 -12.87
C LYS A 24 -1.21 -5.83 -12.92
N PRO A 25 -2.22 -6.69 -12.68
CA PRO A 25 -3.61 -6.25 -12.72
C PRO A 25 -3.94 -5.14 -11.71
N ILE A 26 -3.29 -5.18 -10.55
CA ILE A 26 -3.45 -4.17 -9.49
C ILE A 26 -2.81 -2.86 -9.94
N LEU A 27 -1.57 -2.91 -10.42
CA LEU A 27 -0.86 -1.74 -10.91
C LEU A 27 -1.55 -1.12 -12.12
N PHE A 28 -2.11 -1.95 -13.01
CA PHE A 28 -2.85 -1.47 -14.18
C PHE A 28 -4.06 -0.61 -13.77
N LYS A 29 -4.77 -0.96 -12.70
CA LYS A 29 -5.88 -0.16 -12.19
C LYS A 29 -5.46 1.18 -11.60
N LEU A 30 -4.28 1.24 -11.00
CA LEU A 30 -3.75 2.47 -10.40
C LEU A 30 -3.18 3.44 -11.43
N GLN A 31 -2.74 2.96 -12.59
CA GLN A 31 -2.10 3.73 -13.66
C GLN A 31 -1.01 4.68 -13.13
N PRO A 32 -0.02 4.17 -12.41
CA PRO A 32 1.02 5.00 -11.83
C PRO A 32 1.90 5.61 -12.92
N GLN A 33 2.27 6.88 -12.76
CA GLN A 33 3.31 7.51 -13.57
C GLN A 33 4.69 6.94 -13.21
N HIS A 34 4.96 6.84 -11.92
CA HIS A 34 6.18 6.24 -11.37
C HIS A 34 5.84 5.36 -10.18
N ILE A 35 6.45 4.18 -10.12
CA ILE A 35 6.38 3.30 -8.98
C ILE A 35 7.62 3.53 -8.12
N LEU A 36 7.43 3.86 -6.85
CA LEU A 36 8.50 4.11 -5.90
C LEU A 36 8.84 2.85 -5.10
N ARG A 37 7.82 2.13 -4.66
CA ARG A 37 7.98 0.89 -3.91
C ARG A 37 6.73 0.05 -3.98
N VAL A 38 6.89 -1.26 -4.12
CA VAL A 38 5.81 -2.24 -3.98
C VAL A 38 6.30 -3.36 -3.11
N LYS A 39 5.64 -3.59 -1.99
CA LYS A 39 5.97 -4.69 -1.07
C LYS A 39 4.73 -5.41 -0.59
N ALA A 40 4.81 -6.74 -0.50
CA ALA A 40 3.82 -7.53 0.20
C ALA A 40 4.21 -7.66 1.67
N ASN A 41 3.24 -7.50 2.54
CA ASN A 41 3.38 -7.70 3.97
C ASN A 41 2.50 -8.87 4.39
N LEU A 42 3.08 -9.80 5.10
CA LEU A 42 2.37 -10.89 5.76
C LEU A 42 2.59 -10.73 7.27
N ARG A 43 1.49 -10.63 8.01
CA ARG A 43 1.47 -10.57 9.46
C ARG A 43 0.80 -11.81 10.01
N PRO A 44 1.52 -12.68 10.73
CA PRO A 44 0.92 -13.86 11.36
C PRO A 44 -0.17 -13.48 12.36
N ARG A 45 -1.07 -14.41 12.58
CA ARG A 45 -2.09 -14.31 13.64
C ARG A 45 -1.45 -14.13 15.01
N THR A 46 -2.09 -13.31 15.83
CA THR A 46 -1.75 -13.12 17.24
C THR A 46 -2.98 -13.39 18.11
N SER A 47 -2.80 -13.62 19.40
CA SER A 47 -3.91 -13.88 20.35
C SER A 47 -4.80 -12.64 20.54
N THR A 48 -4.19 -11.45 20.47
CA THR A 48 -4.86 -10.15 20.51
C THR A 48 -4.34 -9.29 19.38
N HIS A 49 -5.08 -8.25 18.97
CA HIS A 49 -4.59 -7.34 17.95
C HIS A 49 -3.34 -6.58 18.42
N ILE A 50 -2.27 -6.66 17.64
CA ILE A 50 -1.03 -5.93 17.87
C ILE A 50 -0.92 -4.85 16.79
N TYR A 51 -0.77 -3.58 17.21
CA TYR A 51 -0.58 -2.45 16.34
C TYR A 51 0.88 -2.34 15.90
N SER A 52 1.11 -1.93 14.66
CA SER A 52 2.40 -1.34 14.28
C SER A 52 2.48 0.10 14.75
N ASP A 53 3.69 0.66 14.74
CA ASP A 53 3.86 2.08 15.03
C ASP A 53 3.15 2.94 13.99
N MET A 54 2.61 4.08 14.42
CA MET A 54 2.09 5.10 13.55
C MET A 54 3.23 5.69 12.70
N HIS A 55 3.07 5.72 11.39
CA HIS A 55 4.13 6.13 10.47
C HIS A 55 3.58 6.67 9.14
N VAL A 56 4.45 7.29 8.39
CA VAL A 56 4.31 7.45 6.94
C VAL A 56 5.30 6.50 6.24
N ASP A 57 4.95 6.01 5.06
CA ASP A 57 5.78 5.03 4.37
C ASP A 57 7.07 5.62 3.82
N LEU A 58 6.97 6.79 3.19
CA LEU A 58 8.06 7.53 2.58
C LEU A 58 7.93 9.01 2.93
N THR A 59 9.07 9.70 3.09
CA THR A 59 9.11 11.12 3.47
C THR A 59 8.93 12.07 2.28
N MET A 60 8.86 11.54 1.05
CA MET A 60 8.64 12.33 -0.15
C MET A 60 7.15 12.42 -0.49
N ASN A 61 6.77 13.43 -1.28
CA ASN A 61 5.41 13.55 -1.80
C ASN A 61 5.07 12.37 -2.72
N GLN A 62 4.07 11.60 -2.36
CA GLN A 62 3.65 10.40 -3.07
C GLN A 62 2.23 10.00 -2.67
N THR A 63 1.66 9.04 -3.40
CA THR A 63 0.39 8.40 -3.07
C THR A 63 0.65 6.98 -2.58
N THR A 64 -0.09 6.56 -1.57
CA THR A 64 -0.05 5.20 -1.04
C THR A 64 -1.34 4.48 -1.38
N ALA A 65 -1.21 3.25 -1.88
CA ALA A 65 -2.32 2.31 -2.03
C ALA A 65 -2.04 1.05 -1.22
N ILE A 66 -3.02 0.58 -0.48
CA ILE A 66 -2.97 -0.69 0.24
C ILE A 66 -4.05 -1.60 -0.34
N PHE A 67 -3.63 -2.73 -0.87
CA PHE A 67 -4.52 -3.76 -1.41
C PHE A 67 -4.53 -4.97 -0.47
N TYR A 68 -5.71 -5.40 -0.05
CA TYR A 68 -5.85 -6.53 0.87
C TYR A 68 -6.07 -7.82 0.07
N PHE A 69 -5.18 -8.79 0.26
CA PHE A 69 -5.28 -10.08 -0.42
C PHE A 69 -6.31 -11.01 0.22
N ASN A 70 -6.54 -10.89 1.52
CA ASN A 70 -7.46 -11.74 2.23
C ASN A 70 -8.31 -10.97 3.23
N THR A 71 -9.46 -11.53 3.57
CA THR A 71 -10.33 -11.01 4.62
C THR A 71 -9.86 -11.50 5.98
N SER A 72 -9.71 -10.57 6.90
CA SER A 72 -9.40 -10.84 8.31
C SER A 72 -10.00 -9.75 9.19
N ASN A 73 -10.00 -9.95 10.49
CA ASN A 73 -10.45 -8.94 11.45
C ASN A 73 -9.38 -7.89 11.81
N GLY A 74 -8.25 -7.89 11.12
CA GLY A 74 -7.27 -6.81 11.19
C GLY A 74 -7.69 -5.59 10.36
N TRP A 75 -7.09 -4.45 10.61
CA TRP A 75 -7.42 -3.18 9.93
C TRP A 75 -6.21 -2.27 9.74
N THR A 76 -6.38 -1.26 8.91
CA THR A 76 -5.50 -0.10 8.80
C THR A 76 -6.18 1.08 9.48
N GLU A 77 -5.45 1.82 10.30
CA GLU A 77 -5.98 2.95 11.09
C GLU A 77 -5.21 4.22 10.79
N PHE A 78 -5.94 5.32 10.63
CA PHE A 78 -5.40 6.65 10.36
C PHE A 78 -5.40 7.50 11.63
N GLU A 79 -4.25 8.10 11.95
CA GLU A 79 -4.08 8.87 13.18
C GLU A 79 -5.01 10.09 13.25
N ALA A 80 -5.09 10.88 12.18
CA ALA A 80 -5.78 12.17 12.19
C ALA A 80 -7.28 12.06 12.45
N CYS A 81 -7.94 10.98 11.99
CA CYS A 81 -9.39 10.85 12.06
C CYS A 81 -9.85 9.60 12.82
N GLY A 82 -8.92 8.74 13.23
CA GLY A 82 -9.24 7.45 13.86
C GLY A 82 -9.99 6.47 12.96
N THR A 83 -10.05 6.76 11.65
CA THR A 83 -10.75 5.89 10.70
C THR A 83 -10.05 4.56 10.59
N LYS A 84 -10.82 3.48 10.67
CA LYS A 84 -10.36 2.10 10.50
C LYS A 84 -10.88 1.54 9.19
N ILE A 85 -9.97 1.02 8.38
CA ILE A 85 -10.31 0.33 7.14
C ILE A 85 -10.08 -1.17 7.35
N GLU A 86 -11.16 -1.93 7.33
CA GLU A 86 -11.13 -3.37 7.52
C GLU A 86 -10.42 -4.08 6.36
N SER A 87 -9.65 -5.11 6.70
CA SER A 87 -9.00 -5.97 5.72
C SER A 87 -10.02 -6.91 5.09
N ILE A 88 -10.53 -6.52 3.93
CA ILE A 88 -11.46 -7.33 3.12
C ILE A 88 -10.77 -7.66 1.81
N ALA A 89 -10.76 -8.93 1.43
CA ALA A 89 -10.15 -9.40 0.20
C ALA A 89 -10.62 -8.58 -1.02
N ASN A 90 -9.67 -8.23 -1.87
CA ASN A 90 -9.91 -7.43 -3.09
C ASN A 90 -10.33 -5.96 -2.84
N ARG A 91 -10.25 -5.47 -1.62
CA ARG A 91 -10.40 -4.05 -1.29
C ARG A 91 -9.07 -3.32 -1.45
N MET A 92 -9.14 -2.11 -1.98
CA MET A 92 -8.02 -1.18 -2.02
C MET A 92 -8.39 0.12 -1.33
N VAL A 93 -7.48 0.64 -0.52
CA VAL A 93 -7.55 1.99 0.03
C VAL A 93 -6.42 2.83 -0.56
N ILE A 94 -6.74 4.03 -1.03
CA ILE A 94 -5.79 4.96 -1.64
C ILE A 94 -5.82 6.26 -0.84
N PHE A 95 -4.65 6.77 -0.49
CA PHE A 95 -4.53 7.99 0.30
C PHE A 95 -3.23 8.73 0.02
N SER A 96 -3.20 10.01 0.36
CA SER A 96 -1.98 10.82 0.26
C SER A 96 -0.90 10.26 1.19
N GLY A 97 0.33 10.20 0.70
CA GLY A 97 1.45 9.60 1.42
C GLY A 97 1.88 10.32 2.70
N ASP A 98 1.35 11.54 2.96
CA ASP A 98 1.56 12.29 4.20
C ASP A 98 0.66 11.82 5.35
N LYS A 99 -0.32 10.94 5.09
CA LYS A 99 -1.23 10.44 6.11
C LYS A 99 -0.55 9.42 7.02
N VAL A 100 -0.45 9.77 8.30
CA VAL A 100 0.08 8.90 9.34
C VAL A 100 -0.92 7.78 9.61
N HIS A 101 -0.46 6.56 9.55
CA HIS A 101 -1.29 5.37 9.68
C HIS A 101 -0.53 4.22 10.32
N CYS A 102 -1.26 3.21 10.74
CA CYS A 102 -0.71 1.94 11.19
C CYS A 102 -1.57 0.76 10.71
N GLY A 103 -1.05 -0.44 10.88
CA GLY A 103 -1.78 -1.67 10.65
C GLY A 103 -1.82 -2.54 11.89
N THR A 104 -2.82 -3.41 11.98
CA THR A 104 -2.91 -4.39 13.06
C THR A 104 -2.58 -5.80 12.55
N SER A 105 -2.27 -6.70 13.48
CA SER A 105 -2.37 -8.14 13.24
C SER A 105 -3.85 -8.56 13.13
N CYS A 106 -4.08 -9.81 12.78
CA CYS A 106 -5.41 -10.44 12.88
C CYS A 106 -5.43 -11.50 13.98
N THR A 107 -6.63 -11.86 14.42
CA THR A 107 -6.82 -12.92 15.44
C THR A 107 -7.63 -14.10 14.91
N ASP A 108 -8.24 -13.97 13.73
CA ASP A 108 -9.22 -14.91 13.17
C ASP A 108 -8.73 -15.71 11.95
N LYS A 109 -7.62 -15.32 11.32
CA LYS A 109 -7.02 -15.99 10.16
C LYS A 109 -5.57 -16.36 10.45
N HIS A 110 -4.98 -17.24 9.63
CA HIS A 110 -3.56 -17.61 9.79
C HIS A 110 -2.63 -16.40 9.65
N ALA A 111 -2.97 -15.50 8.76
CA ALA A 111 -2.23 -14.27 8.56
C ALA A 111 -3.12 -13.19 7.94
N ARG A 112 -2.70 -11.94 8.14
CA ARG A 112 -3.18 -10.77 7.38
C ARG A 112 -2.17 -10.47 6.30
N VAL A 113 -2.61 -10.47 5.05
CA VAL A 113 -1.73 -10.29 3.88
C VAL A 113 -2.20 -9.10 3.06
N LEU A 114 -1.29 -8.20 2.76
CA LEU A 114 -1.58 -7.01 1.97
C LEU A 114 -0.41 -6.63 1.06
N LEU A 115 -0.72 -5.85 0.03
CA LEU A 115 0.25 -5.21 -0.85
C LEU A 115 0.25 -3.71 -0.55
N ASN A 116 1.44 -3.18 -0.27
CA ASN A 116 1.66 -1.75 -0.05
C ASN A 116 2.36 -1.18 -1.28
N ILE A 117 1.75 -0.17 -1.91
CA ILE A 117 2.22 0.45 -3.14
C ILE A 117 2.41 1.94 -2.87
N ASN A 118 3.62 2.43 -3.08
CA ASN A 118 3.94 3.86 -3.04
C ASN A 118 4.28 4.31 -4.45
N TYR A 119 3.59 5.32 -4.95
CA TYR A 119 3.69 5.72 -6.35
C TYR A 119 3.38 7.20 -6.55
N ILE A 120 3.78 7.71 -7.70
CA ILE A 120 3.35 9.01 -8.22
C ILE A 120 2.18 8.73 -9.17
N PRO A 121 0.99 9.30 -8.94
CA PRO A 121 -0.17 9.06 -9.79
C PRO A 121 0.03 9.62 -11.20
N GLY A 122 -0.59 8.99 -12.19
CA GLY A 122 -0.69 9.51 -13.54
C GLY A 122 -1.56 10.77 -13.59
N ILE A 123 -1.34 11.58 -14.63
CA ILE A 123 -2.20 12.74 -14.92
C ILE A 123 -3.46 12.23 -15.61
N THR A 124 -4.63 12.55 -15.07
CA THR A 124 -5.92 12.32 -15.72
C THR A 124 -6.35 13.56 -16.48
N PHE A 125 -7.32 13.43 -17.38
CA PHE A 125 -7.88 14.59 -18.09
C PHE A 125 -8.51 15.59 -17.12
N ASP A 126 -9.04 15.14 -16.00
CA ASP A 126 -9.65 15.99 -14.97
C ASP A 126 -8.62 16.84 -14.23
N ASP A 127 -7.35 16.41 -14.23
CA ASP A 127 -6.23 17.13 -13.61
C ASP A 127 -5.62 18.20 -14.55
N ILE A 128 -6.03 18.24 -15.80
CA ILE A 128 -5.55 19.23 -16.78
C ILE A 128 -6.39 20.50 -16.60
N PRO A 129 -5.78 21.64 -16.21
CA PRO A 129 -6.52 22.87 -16.08
C PRO A 129 -7.14 23.26 -17.42
N TYR A 130 -8.42 23.60 -17.43
CA TYR A 130 -9.09 24.18 -18.59
C TYR A 130 -8.41 25.51 -18.92
N ILE A 131 -7.82 25.58 -20.10
CA ILE A 131 -7.27 26.82 -20.66
C ILE A 131 -8.29 27.31 -21.69
N PRO A 132 -9.07 28.35 -21.40
CA PRO A 132 -10.00 28.89 -22.39
C PRO A 132 -9.23 29.45 -23.59
N ASP A 133 -9.78 29.24 -24.78
CA ASP A 133 -9.26 29.79 -26.02
C ASP A 133 -9.22 31.31 -26.01
#